data_e219d861e6512ede9ad1289ed60b8d01
#
_entry.id   e219d861e6512ede9ad1289ed60b8d01
#
_cell.length_a   1.000
_cell.length_b   1.000
_cell.length_c   1.000
_cell.angle_alpha   90.00
_cell.angle_beta   90.00
_cell.angle_gamma   90.00
#
_symmetry.space_group_name_H-M   'P 1'
#
loop_
_entity.id
_entity.type
_entity.pdbx_description
1 polymer ?
#
loop_
_entity_poly.entity_id
_entity_poly.type
_entity_poly.pdbx_seq_one_letter_code
_entity_poly.pdbx_strand_id
1 'polypeptide(L)'
;MKRTACALLLLLCFTAGARSSAPVSVRVLTYNIHHGEGTDGRFDLPRLAALIVSASPDLVALQEVDQRTERAGGVDQLAELERLTGMHGLFGKAMDFQGGAYGVAVLTRQSVIRAMNRALPERADREPRTELTVDVRTSPDGPLVHFTSTHLDQGRDQEHRLAQATFLNDVLATGRDLPGILAGDMNSRPDTEVMQMLAGRWLALFPVLPPVAPDRPRGLVDHVLARPAEDWRALDTGVIDDRLASDHRPLLAVLEWTPSATR
;
A
#
# COMPACT_ATOMS: atom_id res chain seq x y z
N MET A 1 64.01 32.19 -36.56
CA MET A 1 62.52 32.36 -36.63
C MET A 1 61.90 31.18 -35.89
N LYS A 2 61.49 31.39 -34.66
CA LYS A 2 60.80 30.37 -33.84
C LYS A 2 59.31 30.61 -33.90
N ARG A 3 58.54 29.68 -34.46
CA ARG A 3 57.05 29.72 -34.49
C ARG A 3 56.50 29.08 -33.22
N THR A 4 55.89 29.88 -32.36
CA THR A 4 55.17 29.45 -31.19
C THR A 4 53.76 29.04 -31.59
N ALA A 5 53.42 27.77 -31.48
CA ALA A 5 52.07 27.28 -31.70
C ALA A 5 51.27 27.43 -30.38
N CYS A 6 50.22 28.22 -30.42
CA CYS A 6 49.26 28.40 -29.32
C CYS A 6 48.19 27.33 -29.43
N ALA A 7 48.16 26.36 -28.53
CA ALA A 7 47.11 25.36 -28.47
C ALA A 7 45.93 25.93 -27.70
N LEU A 8 44.79 26.06 -28.37
CA LEU A 8 43.52 26.49 -27.79
C LEU A 8 42.83 25.27 -27.19
N LEU A 9 42.77 25.20 -25.85
CA LEU A 9 42.08 24.14 -25.12
C LEU A 9 40.58 24.48 -25.05
N LEU A 10 39.75 23.81 -25.84
CA LEU A 10 38.29 23.94 -25.73
C LEU A 10 37.83 23.15 -24.51
N LEU A 11 37.41 23.82 -23.44
CA LEU A 11 36.72 23.24 -22.30
C LEU A 11 35.25 22.99 -22.70
N LEU A 12 34.90 21.75 -23.01
CA LEU A 12 33.49 21.31 -23.16
C LEU A 12 32.89 21.19 -21.76
N CYS A 13 32.16 22.21 -21.31
CA CYS A 13 31.29 22.10 -20.15
C CYS A 13 30.09 21.21 -20.52
N PHE A 14 30.14 19.93 -20.12
CA PHE A 14 28.95 19.09 -20.06
C PHE A 14 28.08 19.58 -18.90
N THR A 15 27.07 20.39 -19.19
CA THR A 15 25.98 20.63 -18.27
C THR A 15 25.16 19.31 -18.22
N ALA A 16 25.35 18.56 -17.15
CA ALA A 16 24.42 17.47 -16.81
C ALA A 16 23.05 18.12 -16.57
N GLY A 17 22.24 18.18 -17.61
CA GLY A 17 20.85 18.60 -17.49
C GLY A 17 20.17 17.64 -16.51
N ALA A 18 19.67 18.16 -15.39
CA ALA A 18 18.81 17.42 -14.50
C ALA A 18 17.63 16.89 -15.34
N ARG A 19 17.60 15.57 -15.58
CA ARG A 19 16.43 14.93 -16.19
C ARG A 19 15.31 15.03 -15.18
N SER A 20 14.43 16.01 -15.34
CA SER A 20 13.11 15.97 -14.71
C SER A 20 12.46 14.69 -15.23
N SER A 21 12.31 13.68 -14.38
CA SER A 21 11.54 12.51 -14.73
C SER A 21 10.08 12.93 -14.92
N ALA A 22 9.44 12.43 -15.99
CA ALA A 22 8.02 12.70 -16.19
C ALA A 22 7.22 12.23 -14.96
N PRO A 23 6.12 12.90 -14.62
CA PRO A 23 5.24 12.47 -13.54
C PRO A 23 4.79 11.03 -13.74
N VAL A 24 4.74 10.26 -12.67
CA VAL A 24 4.31 8.86 -12.68
C VAL A 24 3.00 8.74 -11.93
N SER A 25 1.97 8.23 -12.62
CA SER A 25 0.67 7.95 -12.00
C SER A 25 0.61 6.49 -11.55
N VAL A 26 0.09 6.27 -10.34
CA VAL A 26 -0.10 4.94 -9.74
C VAL A 26 -1.50 4.84 -9.16
N ARG A 27 -2.24 3.80 -9.56
CA ARG A 27 -3.57 3.45 -9.02
C ARG A 27 -3.42 2.42 -7.91
N VAL A 28 -3.82 2.80 -6.70
CA VAL A 28 -3.67 1.99 -5.49
C VAL A 28 -5.03 1.63 -4.95
N LEU A 29 -5.25 0.34 -4.71
CA LEU A 29 -6.43 -0.17 -4.00
C LEU A 29 -6.00 -0.71 -2.64
N THR A 30 -6.70 -0.38 -1.56
CA THR A 30 -6.62 -1.12 -0.31
C THR A 30 -7.97 -1.77 0.00
N TYR A 31 -7.93 -3.02 0.44
CA TYR A 31 -9.14 -3.79 0.67
C TYR A 31 -8.93 -4.86 1.75
N ASN A 32 -9.57 -4.67 2.90
CA ASN A 32 -9.75 -5.75 3.88
C ASN A 32 -10.82 -6.70 3.32
N ILE A 33 -10.44 -7.94 3.02
CA ILE A 33 -11.30 -8.92 2.34
C ILE A 33 -12.09 -9.83 3.30
N HIS A 34 -11.98 -9.58 4.61
CA HIS A 34 -12.67 -10.37 5.64
C HIS A 34 -12.53 -11.87 5.39
N HIS A 35 -11.29 -12.35 5.25
CA HIS A 35 -10.93 -13.75 4.93
C HIS A 35 -11.76 -14.40 3.81
N GLY A 36 -12.27 -13.58 2.88
CA GLY A 36 -13.04 -14.04 1.72
C GLY A 36 -14.55 -14.19 1.96
N GLU A 37 -15.03 -13.92 3.18
CA GLU A 37 -16.44 -14.03 3.55
C GLU A 37 -17.16 -12.68 3.37
N GLY A 38 -18.20 -12.69 2.56
CA GLY A 38 -19.07 -11.54 2.37
C GLY A 38 -20.04 -11.32 3.53
N THR A 39 -20.71 -10.17 3.55
CA THR A 39 -21.76 -9.85 4.55
C THR A 39 -22.97 -10.78 4.45
N ASP A 40 -23.07 -11.55 3.37
CA ASP A 40 -24.08 -12.61 3.16
C ASP A 40 -23.62 -13.98 3.71
N GLY A 41 -22.48 -14.06 4.38
CA GLY A 41 -21.90 -15.29 4.93
C GLY A 41 -21.35 -16.25 3.87
N ARG A 42 -21.10 -15.80 2.65
CA ARG A 42 -20.56 -16.62 1.56
C ARG A 42 -19.09 -16.31 1.31
N PHE A 43 -18.29 -17.36 1.19
CA PHE A 43 -16.93 -17.28 0.70
C PHE A 43 -16.95 -17.15 -0.83
N ASP A 44 -16.57 -15.98 -1.38
CA ASP A 44 -16.71 -15.68 -2.80
C ASP A 44 -15.52 -14.89 -3.33
N LEU A 45 -14.38 -15.57 -3.52
CA LEU A 45 -13.17 -14.97 -4.10
C LEU A 45 -13.38 -14.45 -5.53
N PRO A 46 -14.19 -15.09 -6.42
CA PRO A 46 -14.55 -14.50 -7.70
C PRO A 46 -15.19 -13.13 -7.60
N ARG A 47 -16.07 -12.88 -6.62
CA ARG A 47 -16.69 -11.58 -6.38
C ARG A 47 -15.65 -10.52 -5.99
N LEU A 48 -14.75 -10.87 -5.04
CA LEU A 48 -13.63 -10.00 -4.65
C LEU A 48 -12.72 -9.67 -5.83
N ALA A 49 -12.35 -10.69 -6.61
CA ALA A 49 -11.51 -10.51 -7.80
C ALA A 49 -12.17 -9.61 -8.85
N ALA A 50 -13.50 -9.74 -9.08
CA ALA A 50 -14.24 -8.90 -10.01
C ALA A 50 -14.21 -7.42 -9.59
N LEU A 51 -14.33 -7.11 -8.29
CA LEU A 51 -14.18 -5.75 -7.76
C LEU A 51 -12.76 -5.21 -7.99
N ILE A 52 -11.73 -6.01 -7.67
CA ILE A 52 -10.34 -5.62 -7.89
C ILE A 52 -10.09 -5.33 -9.37
N VAL A 53 -10.53 -6.22 -10.26
CA VAL A 53 -10.33 -6.05 -11.72
C VAL A 53 -11.06 -4.81 -12.24
N SER A 54 -12.30 -4.56 -11.78
CA SER A 54 -13.11 -3.39 -12.19
C SER A 54 -12.46 -2.06 -11.79
N ALA A 55 -11.79 -2.01 -10.63
CA ALA A 55 -11.04 -0.85 -10.17
C ALA A 55 -9.76 -0.58 -10.98
N SER A 56 -9.29 -1.58 -11.75
CA SER A 56 -8.08 -1.51 -12.58
C SER A 56 -6.85 -0.95 -11.84
N PRO A 57 -6.49 -1.45 -10.64
CA PRO A 57 -5.36 -0.96 -9.88
C PRO A 57 -4.03 -1.46 -10.45
N ASP A 58 -2.97 -0.66 -10.20
CA ASP A 58 -1.57 -1.08 -10.41
C ASP A 58 -1.06 -1.89 -9.21
N LEU A 59 -1.46 -1.45 -8.01
CA LEU A 59 -1.06 -2.00 -6.72
C LEU A 59 -2.29 -2.23 -5.84
N VAL A 60 -2.36 -3.38 -5.18
CA VAL A 60 -3.43 -3.72 -4.23
C VAL A 60 -2.81 -4.13 -2.90
N ALA A 61 -3.24 -3.50 -1.82
CA ALA A 61 -2.98 -3.94 -0.45
C ALA A 61 -4.21 -4.71 0.06
N LEU A 62 -4.03 -5.97 0.41
CA LEU A 62 -5.08 -6.81 0.96
C LEU A 62 -4.82 -7.07 2.44
N GLN A 63 -5.86 -7.04 3.24
CA GLN A 63 -5.84 -7.40 4.65
C GLN A 63 -6.79 -8.59 4.88
N GLU A 64 -6.56 -9.32 5.98
CA GLU A 64 -7.30 -10.51 6.36
C GLU A 64 -7.27 -11.62 5.29
N VAL A 65 -6.09 -11.86 4.76
CA VAL A 65 -5.88 -12.92 3.77
C VAL A 65 -5.54 -14.23 4.47
N ASP A 66 -6.32 -15.27 4.18
CA ASP A 66 -6.06 -16.63 4.63
C ASP A 66 -5.31 -17.45 3.58
N GLN A 67 -4.29 -18.16 4.04
CA GLN A 67 -3.57 -19.13 3.22
C GLN A 67 -3.76 -20.52 3.81
N ARG A 68 -4.65 -21.31 3.19
CA ARG A 68 -4.97 -22.71 3.55
C ARG A 68 -5.47 -22.93 4.97
N THR A 69 -6.16 -21.96 5.54
CA THR A 69 -6.78 -22.11 6.87
C THR A 69 -8.01 -23.00 6.78
N GLU A 70 -8.38 -23.62 7.93
CA GLU A 70 -9.58 -24.45 8.03
C GLU A 70 -10.86 -23.65 7.68
N ARG A 71 -11.00 -22.41 8.21
CA ARG A 71 -12.17 -21.55 7.92
C ARG A 71 -12.31 -21.20 6.45
N ALA A 72 -11.19 -21.10 5.73
CA ALA A 72 -11.18 -20.86 4.28
C ALA A 72 -11.28 -22.16 3.45
N GLY A 73 -11.65 -23.30 4.09
CA GLY A 73 -11.76 -24.59 3.42
C GLY A 73 -10.46 -25.13 2.83
N GLY A 74 -9.30 -24.73 3.38
CA GLY A 74 -7.98 -25.12 2.89
C GLY A 74 -7.54 -24.39 1.62
N VAL A 75 -8.28 -23.37 1.16
CA VAL A 75 -7.97 -22.59 -0.04
C VAL A 75 -6.81 -21.65 0.24
N ASP A 76 -5.88 -21.56 -0.71
CA ASP A 76 -4.89 -20.48 -0.77
C ASP A 76 -5.54 -19.28 -1.47
N GLN A 77 -6.07 -18.34 -0.65
CA GLN A 77 -6.85 -17.22 -1.17
C GLN A 77 -6.03 -16.31 -2.09
N LEU A 78 -4.75 -16.10 -1.75
CA LEU A 78 -3.89 -15.28 -2.60
C LEU A 78 -3.66 -15.93 -3.95
N ALA A 79 -3.31 -17.22 -3.99
CA ALA A 79 -3.10 -17.95 -5.24
C ALA A 79 -4.36 -17.95 -6.12
N GLU A 80 -5.55 -18.04 -5.52
CA GLU A 80 -6.80 -17.97 -6.27
C GLU A 80 -7.08 -16.55 -6.78
N LEU A 81 -6.80 -15.50 -5.98
CA LEU A 81 -6.92 -14.11 -6.41
C LEU A 81 -5.91 -13.77 -7.52
N GLU A 82 -4.67 -14.28 -7.47
CA GLU A 82 -3.71 -14.17 -8.59
C GLU A 82 -4.29 -14.73 -9.88
N ARG A 83 -4.82 -15.95 -9.81
CA ARG A 83 -5.41 -16.63 -10.98
C ARG A 83 -6.61 -15.85 -11.55
N LEU A 84 -7.48 -15.30 -10.70
CA LEU A 84 -8.70 -14.60 -11.09
C LEU A 84 -8.45 -13.19 -11.61
N THR A 85 -7.46 -12.48 -11.05
CA THR A 85 -7.16 -11.10 -11.41
C THR A 85 -6.10 -10.96 -12.49
N GLY A 86 -5.29 -12.02 -12.71
CA GLY A 86 -4.11 -11.97 -13.56
C GLY A 86 -3.01 -11.04 -13.03
N MET A 87 -3.05 -10.71 -11.74
CA MET A 87 -2.01 -9.95 -11.04
C MET A 87 -1.06 -10.91 -10.33
N HIS A 88 0.15 -10.46 -10.03
CA HIS A 88 1.13 -11.21 -9.25
C HIS A 88 0.97 -10.93 -7.76
N GLY A 89 0.94 -11.98 -6.93
CA GLY A 89 0.69 -11.92 -5.50
C GLY A 89 1.93 -12.16 -4.64
N LEU A 90 2.00 -11.45 -3.50
CA LEU A 90 2.96 -11.70 -2.45
C LEU A 90 2.23 -11.74 -1.11
N PHE A 91 2.53 -12.76 -0.29
CA PHE A 91 1.92 -12.95 1.01
C PHE A 91 2.84 -12.50 2.15
N GLY A 92 2.28 -11.71 3.06
CA GLY A 92 2.92 -11.29 4.30
C GLY A 92 2.27 -11.99 5.48
N LYS A 93 2.87 -13.08 5.94
CA LYS A 93 2.37 -13.87 7.07
C LYS A 93 2.48 -13.07 8.36
N ALA A 94 1.37 -12.91 9.08
CA ALA A 94 1.31 -12.39 10.44
C ALA A 94 1.41 -13.52 11.47
N MET A 95 0.69 -14.65 11.25
CA MET A 95 0.67 -15.77 12.20
C MET A 95 0.29 -17.08 11.52
N ASP A 96 0.56 -18.20 12.22
CA ASP A 96 -0.06 -19.48 11.92
C ASP A 96 -1.50 -19.48 12.44
N PHE A 97 -2.45 -19.95 11.65
CA PHE A 97 -3.85 -19.93 12.01
C PHE A 97 -4.60 -21.11 11.40
N GLN A 98 -5.30 -21.88 12.23
CA GLN A 98 -6.16 -23.00 11.81
C GLN A 98 -5.51 -23.92 10.76
N GLY A 99 -4.29 -24.37 11.00
CA GLY A 99 -3.57 -25.29 10.12
C GLY A 99 -2.95 -24.65 8.86
N GLY A 100 -3.18 -23.36 8.64
CA GLY A 100 -2.61 -22.55 7.57
C GLY A 100 -1.93 -21.31 8.10
N ALA A 101 -2.02 -20.19 7.36
CA ALA A 101 -1.47 -18.90 7.74
C ALA A 101 -2.50 -17.79 7.49
N TYR A 102 -2.36 -16.70 8.26
CA TYR A 102 -3.15 -15.47 8.14
C TYR A 102 -2.25 -14.27 8.08
N GLY A 103 -2.65 -13.26 7.32
CA GLY A 103 -1.85 -12.05 7.20
C GLY A 103 -2.39 -11.03 6.22
N VAL A 104 -1.45 -10.31 5.59
CA VAL A 104 -1.71 -9.33 4.56
C VAL A 104 -1.15 -9.82 3.22
N ALA A 105 -1.58 -9.19 2.13
CA ALA A 105 -0.99 -9.49 0.83
C ALA A 105 -0.85 -8.23 -0.03
N VAL A 106 -0.04 -8.36 -1.07
CA VAL A 106 0.05 -7.40 -2.17
C VAL A 106 -0.28 -8.12 -3.46
N LEU A 107 -1.14 -7.52 -4.30
CA LEU A 107 -1.27 -7.89 -5.72
C LEU A 107 -0.73 -6.75 -6.57
N THR A 108 -0.01 -7.08 -7.64
CA THR A 108 0.57 -6.07 -8.54
C THR A 108 0.67 -6.56 -9.98
N ARG A 109 0.59 -5.64 -10.92
CA ARG A 109 0.95 -5.86 -12.33
C ARG A 109 2.38 -5.44 -12.63
N GLN A 110 3.03 -4.79 -11.67
CA GLN A 110 4.37 -4.22 -11.79
C GLN A 110 5.45 -5.25 -11.49
N SER A 111 6.66 -5.03 -12.02
CA SER A 111 7.80 -5.88 -11.70
C SER A 111 8.26 -5.69 -10.26
N VAL A 112 8.23 -6.76 -9.48
CA VAL A 112 8.72 -6.78 -8.10
C VAL A 112 10.23 -7.00 -8.10
N ILE A 113 10.96 -6.10 -7.46
CA ILE A 113 12.42 -6.15 -7.33
C ILE A 113 12.83 -6.75 -5.98
N ARG A 114 12.04 -6.48 -4.95
CA ARG A 114 12.30 -6.93 -3.57
C ARG A 114 11.00 -7.04 -2.81
N ALA A 115 10.95 -7.96 -1.86
CA ALA A 115 9.88 -8.05 -0.87
C ALA A 115 10.46 -8.25 0.53
N MET A 116 9.81 -7.68 1.53
CA MET A 116 10.11 -7.85 2.95
C MET A 116 8.83 -7.95 3.73
N ASN A 117 8.74 -8.95 4.61
CA ASN A 117 7.68 -9.09 5.60
C ASN A 117 8.27 -8.89 6.99
N ARG A 118 7.75 -7.96 7.79
CA ARG A 118 8.22 -7.67 9.15
C ARG A 118 7.06 -7.68 10.12
N ALA A 119 7.23 -8.40 11.24
CA ALA A 119 6.27 -8.34 12.33
C ALA A 119 6.21 -6.90 12.89
N LEU A 120 5.00 -6.44 13.19
CA LEU A 120 4.80 -5.20 13.93
C LEU A 120 4.99 -5.47 15.44
N PRO A 121 5.20 -4.43 16.26
CA PRO A 121 5.23 -4.59 17.71
C PRO A 121 4.06 -5.45 18.21
N GLU A 122 4.36 -6.45 19.02
CA GLU A 122 3.40 -7.46 19.48
C GLU A 122 3.04 -7.25 20.95
N ARG A 123 1.85 -7.72 21.33
CA ARG A 123 1.38 -7.90 22.70
C ARG A 123 0.79 -9.30 22.85
N ALA A 124 1.06 -9.96 23.95
CA ALA A 124 0.65 -11.35 24.18
C ALA A 124 -0.88 -11.57 24.16
N ASP A 125 -1.66 -10.52 24.46
CA ASP A 125 -3.12 -10.53 24.49
C ASP A 125 -3.77 -10.03 23.17
N ARG A 126 -2.97 -9.85 22.11
CA ARG A 126 -3.40 -9.32 20.82
C ARG A 126 -3.03 -10.22 19.67
N GLU A 127 -3.78 -10.09 18.60
CA GLU A 127 -3.48 -10.76 17.35
C GLU A 127 -2.18 -10.20 16.74
N PRO A 128 -1.21 -11.06 16.37
CA PRO A 128 0.00 -10.62 15.69
C PRO A 128 -0.33 -9.89 14.39
N ARG A 129 0.39 -8.78 14.16
CA ARG A 129 0.26 -7.96 12.95
C ARG A 129 1.58 -7.88 12.21
N THR A 130 1.51 -7.63 10.92
CA THR A 130 2.67 -7.55 10.05
C THR A 130 2.53 -6.40 9.05
N GLU A 131 3.65 -6.01 8.48
CA GLU A 131 3.71 -5.23 7.25
C GLU A 131 4.42 -6.03 6.16
N LEU A 132 3.90 -5.94 4.95
CA LEU A 132 4.54 -6.46 3.75
C LEU A 132 4.91 -5.30 2.84
N THR A 133 6.21 -5.03 2.70
CA THR A 133 6.75 -4.03 1.79
C THR A 133 7.32 -4.68 0.54
N VAL A 134 6.93 -4.19 -0.62
CA VAL A 134 7.49 -4.57 -1.90
C VAL A 134 8.08 -3.36 -2.61
N ASP A 135 9.26 -3.53 -3.22
CA ASP A 135 9.84 -2.55 -4.13
C ASP A 135 9.35 -2.91 -5.54
N VAL A 136 8.54 -2.06 -6.12
CA VAL A 136 8.00 -2.26 -7.46
C VAL A 136 8.54 -1.22 -8.43
N ARG A 137 8.75 -1.64 -9.69
CA ARG A 137 9.11 -0.74 -10.77
C ARG A 137 7.84 -0.34 -11.53
N THR A 138 7.51 0.95 -11.53
CA THR A 138 6.24 1.47 -12.07
C THR A 138 6.10 1.34 -13.60
N SER A 139 7.22 1.18 -14.31
CA SER A 139 7.30 0.83 -15.75
C SER A 139 8.71 0.31 -16.03
N PRO A 140 9.02 -0.28 -17.20
CA PRO A 140 10.34 -0.83 -17.50
C PRO A 140 11.51 0.11 -17.18
N ASP A 141 11.37 1.40 -17.47
CA ASP A 141 12.36 2.44 -17.19
C ASP A 141 11.90 3.40 -16.08
N GLY A 142 10.80 3.09 -15.39
CA GLY A 142 10.21 3.92 -14.36
C GLY A 142 10.93 3.82 -13.02
N PRO A 143 10.60 4.73 -12.10
CA PRO A 143 11.16 4.71 -10.75
C PRO A 143 10.74 3.48 -9.97
N LEU A 144 11.52 3.15 -8.96
CA LEU A 144 11.12 2.21 -7.91
C LEU A 144 10.24 2.95 -6.90
N VAL A 145 9.19 2.27 -6.46
CA VAL A 145 8.28 2.72 -5.39
C VAL A 145 8.24 1.64 -4.31
N HIS A 146 8.37 2.04 -3.05
CA HIS A 146 8.06 1.20 -1.91
C HIS A 146 6.54 1.14 -1.73
N PHE A 147 5.96 -0.03 -1.86
CA PHE A 147 4.55 -0.24 -1.57
C PHE A 147 4.39 -1.17 -0.38
N THR A 148 3.70 -0.70 0.65
CA THR A 148 3.50 -1.43 1.90
C THR A 148 2.02 -1.70 2.14
N SER A 149 1.69 -2.99 2.35
CA SER A 149 0.40 -3.44 2.87
C SER A 149 0.51 -3.73 4.37
N THR A 150 -0.45 -3.27 5.16
CA THR A 150 -0.48 -3.52 6.61
C THR A 150 -1.90 -3.61 7.15
N HIS A 151 -2.03 -4.16 8.36
CA HIS A 151 -3.27 -4.19 9.14
C HIS A 151 -2.91 -3.95 10.61
N LEU A 152 -3.30 -2.82 11.19
CA LEU A 152 -2.99 -2.48 12.57
C LEU A 152 -3.94 -3.16 13.56
N ASP A 153 -3.57 -3.17 14.85
CA ASP A 153 -4.37 -3.76 15.92
C ASP A 153 -5.79 -3.16 15.99
N GLN A 154 -6.79 -4.01 16.18
CA GLN A 154 -8.20 -3.61 16.30
C GLN A 154 -8.65 -3.29 17.73
N GLY A 155 -7.76 -3.39 18.72
CA GLY A 155 -8.08 -3.18 20.12
C GLY A 155 -8.67 -1.81 20.42
N ARG A 156 -9.44 -1.69 21.50
CA ARG A 156 -10.12 -0.43 21.85
C ARG A 156 -9.16 0.70 22.24
N ASP A 157 -8.04 0.36 22.90
CA ASP A 157 -7.02 1.35 23.24
C ASP A 157 -6.13 1.64 22.02
N GLN A 158 -5.64 2.88 21.93
CA GLN A 158 -4.80 3.31 20.82
C GLN A 158 -3.31 3.07 21.06
N GLU A 159 -2.91 2.74 22.29
CA GLU A 159 -1.49 2.67 22.66
C GLU A 159 -0.73 1.66 21.80
N HIS A 160 -1.31 0.47 21.60
CA HIS A 160 -0.69 -0.56 20.78
C HIS A 160 -0.62 -0.13 19.31
N ARG A 161 -1.68 0.46 18.76
CA ARG A 161 -1.66 1.01 17.40
C ARG A 161 -0.66 2.15 17.23
N LEU A 162 -0.50 3.00 18.24
CA LEU A 162 0.52 4.05 18.23
C LEU A 162 1.94 3.46 18.17
N ALA A 163 2.20 2.40 18.95
CA ALA A 163 3.48 1.69 18.87
C ALA A 163 3.72 1.08 17.48
N GLN A 164 2.70 0.45 16.88
CA GLN A 164 2.77 -0.10 15.53
C GLN A 164 2.96 0.98 14.46
N ALA A 165 2.24 2.10 14.55
CA ALA A 165 2.38 3.23 13.63
C ALA A 165 3.75 3.92 13.77
N THR A 166 4.29 4.04 14.99
CA THR A 166 5.65 4.53 15.24
C THR A 166 6.67 3.63 14.56
N PHE A 167 6.56 2.32 14.75
CA PHE A 167 7.42 1.35 14.08
C PHE A 167 7.37 1.50 12.56
N LEU A 168 6.18 1.59 11.96
CA LEU A 168 6.02 1.82 10.53
C LEU A 168 6.71 3.11 10.07
N ASN A 169 6.51 4.22 10.78
CA ASN A 169 7.19 5.48 10.49
C ASN A 169 8.71 5.33 10.50
N ASP A 170 9.26 4.59 11.47
CA ASP A 170 10.71 4.44 11.62
C ASP A 170 11.28 3.49 10.56
N VAL A 171 10.70 2.30 10.36
CA VAL A 171 11.26 1.31 9.42
C VAL A 171 11.06 1.72 7.96
N LEU A 172 9.97 2.40 7.65
CA LEU A 172 9.71 2.88 6.29
C LEU A 172 10.48 4.19 5.98
N ALA A 173 10.90 4.95 7.03
CA ALA A 173 11.74 6.13 6.86
C ALA A 173 13.22 5.78 6.67
N THR A 174 13.67 4.63 7.20
CA THR A 174 15.09 4.26 7.16
C THR A 174 15.46 3.57 5.85
N GLY A 175 16.43 4.12 5.15
CA GLY A 175 17.29 3.36 4.28
C GLY A 175 17.10 3.48 2.77
N ARG A 176 16.17 4.28 2.25
CA ARG A 176 16.12 4.59 0.81
C ARG A 176 15.35 5.87 0.53
N ASP A 177 15.93 6.72 -0.32
CA ASP A 177 15.27 7.90 -0.90
C ASP A 177 14.21 7.51 -1.95
N LEU A 178 13.52 6.38 -1.75
CA LEU A 178 12.47 5.94 -2.65
C LEU A 178 11.12 6.51 -2.23
N PRO A 179 10.30 6.91 -3.21
CA PRO A 179 8.91 7.24 -2.93
C PRO A 179 8.20 6.03 -2.32
N GLY A 180 7.39 6.27 -1.30
CA GLY A 180 6.70 5.21 -0.57
C GLY A 180 5.19 5.40 -0.57
N ILE A 181 4.47 4.29 -0.61
CA ILE A 181 3.02 4.22 -0.42
C ILE A 181 2.75 3.20 0.68
N LEU A 182 2.01 3.61 1.70
CA LEU A 182 1.52 2.76 2.77
C LEU A 182 0.00 2.67 2.63
N ALA A 183 -0.52 1.46 2.53
CA ALA A 183 -1.95 1.21 2.36
C ALA A 183 -2.40 0.08 3.29
N GLY A 184 -3.62 0.20 3.83
CA GLY A 184 -4.14 -0.85 4.70
C GLY A 184 -5.25 -0.38 5.63
N ASP A 185 -5.71 -1.35 6.42
CA ASP A 185 -6.63 -1.12 7.53
C ASP A 185 -5.83 -0.65 8.75
N MET A 186 -5.93 0.64 9.05
CA MET A 186 -5.24 1.24 10.20
C MET A 186 -6.05 1.10 11.51
N ASN A 187 -7.25 0.52 11.45
CA ASN A 187 -8.18 0.45 12.58
C ASN A 187 -8.33 1.79 13.31
N SER A 188 -8.15 2.87 12.59
CA SER A 188 -8.04 4.24 13.12
C SER A 188 -8.72 5.22 12.18
N ARG A 189 -9.60 6.05 12.73
CA ARG A 189 -10.27 7.11 11.97
C ARG A 189 -9.31 8.27 11.70
N PRO A 190 -9.57 9.10 10.67
CA PRO A 190 -8.72 10.24 10.32
C PRO A 190 -8.42 11.21 11.47
N ASP A 191 -9.35 11.34 12.42
CA ASP A 191 -9.27 12.26 13.55
C ASP A 191 -8.52 11.69 14.77
N THR A 192 -7.97 10.48 14.70
CA THR A 192 -7.24 9.83 15.79
C THR A 192 -5.77 10.24 15.85
N GLU A 193 -5.17 10.11 17.03
CA GLU A 193 -3.74 10.37 17.25
C GLU A 193 -2.85 9.50 16.36
N VAL A 194 -3.23 8.24 16.11
CA VAL A 194 -2.53 7.32 15.20
C VAL A 194 -2.42 7.93 13.81
N MET A 195 -3.53 8.40 13.26
CA MET A 195 -3.55 8.98 11.91
C MET A 195 -2.89 10.35 11.85
N GLN A 196 -2.98 11.15 12.91
CA GLN A 196 -2.26 12.43 13.01
C GLN A 196 -0.74 12.22 13.04
N MET A 197 -0.26 11.20 13.76
CA MET A 197 1.15 10.85 13.80
C MET A 197 1.65 10.40 12.41
N LEU A 198 0.89 9.55 11.72
CA LEU A 198 1.23 9.14 10.35
C LEU A 198 1.23 10.34 9.39
N ALA A 199 0.18 11.17 9.42
CA ALA A 199 0.05 12.37 8.59
C ALA A 199 1.16 13.41 8.81
N GLY A 200 1.84 13.38 9.96
CA GLY A 200 3.01 14.22 10.21
C GLY A 200 4.23 13.92 9.31
N ARG A 201 4.26 12.75 8.66
CA ARG A 201 5.35 12.30 7.77
C ARG A 201 4.88 11.86 6.37
N TRP A 202 3.58 11.70 6.18
CA TRP A 202 2.97 11.19 4.98
C TRP A 202 1.87 12.12 4.48
N LEU A 203 1.72 12.20 3.17
CA LEU A 203 0.49 12.72 2.58
C LEU A 203 -0.62 11.69 2.84
N ALA A 204 -1.53 12.00 3.74
CA ALA A 204 -2.67 11.16 4.03
C ALA A 204 -3.84 11.47 3.08
N LEU A 205 -4.34 10.44 2.41
CA LEU A 205 -5.41 10.55 1.44
C LEU A 205 -6.73 10.15 2.09
N PHE A 206 -7.55 11.14 2.39
CA PHE A 206 -8.88 10.91 2.93
C PHE A 206 -9.92 11.08 1.83
N PRO A 207 -10.66 10.03 1.46
CA PRO A 207 -11.72 10.16 0.46
C PRO A 207 -12.81 11.11 0.95
N VAL A 208 -13.31 11.94 0.06
CA VAL A 208 -14.55 12.68 0.31
C VAL A 208 -15.69 11.66 0.28
N LEU A 209 -16.23 11.34 1.45
CA LEU A 209 -17.39 10.45 1.52
C LEU A 209 -18.63 11.18 0.99
N PRO A 210 -19.50 10.48 0.23
CA PRO A 210 -20.82 11.01 -0.07
C PRO A 210 -21.59 11.30 1.23
N PRO A 211 -22.50 12.27 1.23
CA PRO A 211 -23.31 12.61 2.40
C PRO A 211 -23.98 11.34 2.95
N VAL A 212 -23.87 11.21 4.22
CA VAL A 212 -24.17 10.06 5.08
C VAL A 212 -25.43 9.29 4.71
N ALA A 213 -25.26 8.01 4.32
CA ALA A 213 -26.31 7.01 4.53
C ALA A 213 -26.36 6.63 6.03
N PRO A 214 -27.55 6.39 6.60
CA PRO A 214 -27.72 6.08 8.04
C PRO A 214 -26.98 4.81 8.52
N ASP A 215 -26.59 3.96 7.61
CA ASP A 215 -25.87 2.71 7.77
C ASP A 215 -24.37 2.86 7.46
N ARG A 216 -23.73 3.85 8.08
CA ARG A 216 -22.27 4.05 7.92
C ARG A 216 -21.53 2.73 8.05
N PRO A 217 -20.66 2.35 7.06
CA PRO A 217 -19.63 1.37 7.33
C PRO A 217 -18.84 1.84 8.54
N ARG A 218 -18.30 0.91 9.30
CA ARG A 218 -17.31 1.20 10.36
C ARG A 218 -16.42 2.28 9.80
N GLY A 219 -16.37 3.47 10.44
CA GLY A 219 -15.87 4.71 9.87
C GLY A 219 -14.54 4.50 9.15
N LEU A 220 -14.17 5.36 8.20
CA LEU A 220 -12.94 5.26 7.41
C LEU A 220 -11.75 4.83 8.27
N VAL A 221 -11.41 3.56 8.22
CA VAL A 221 -10.26 2.95 8.91
C VAL A 221 -9.24 2.40 7.93
N ASP A 222 -9.67 2.28 6.66
CA ASP A 222 -8.82 1.93 5.54
C ASP A 222 -8.22 3.20 4.94
N HIS A 223 -6.89 3.23 4.77
CA HIS A 223 -6.17 4.42 4.36
C HIS A 223 -5.11 4.13 3.30
N VAL A 224 -4.83 5.14 2.48
CA VAL A 224 -3.67 5.20 1.60
C VAL A 224 -2.88 6.45 1.98
N LEU A 225 -1.58 6.29 2.20
CA LEU A 225 -0.66 7.36 2.55
C LEU A 225 0.55 7.30 1.62
N ALA A 226 1.12 8.45 1.29
CA ALA A 226 2.27 8.54 0.39
C ALA A 226 3.37 9.45 0.94
N ARG A 227 4.64 9.13 0.66
CA ARG A 227 5.79 9.92 1.11
C ARG A 227 6.92 9.96 0.06
N PRO A 228 7.76 11.00 0.07
CA PRO A 228 7.61 12.21 0.87
C PRO A 228 6.36 12.98 0.42
N ALA A 229 5.69 13.66 1.34
CA ALA A 229 4.38 14.27 1.10
C ALA A 229 4.41 15.30 -0.02
N GLU A 230 5.51 16.03 -0.14
CA GLU A 230 5.72 17.11 -1.13
C GLU A 230 5.88 16.62 -2.57
N ASP A 231 6.26 15.35 -2.76
CA ASP A 231 6.48 14.77 -4.10
C ASP A 231 5.23 14.08 -4.65
N TRP A 232 4.19 13.92 -3.83
CA TRP A 232 2.97 13.23 -4.19
C TRP A 232 1.76 14.16 -4.29
N ARG A 233 0.92 13.90 -5.26
CA ARG A 233 -0.39 14.55 -5.43
C ARG A 233 -1.48 13.51 -5.60
N ALA A 234 -2.57 13.65 -4.86
CA ALA A 234 -3.79 12.89 -5.12
C ALA A 234 -4.48 13.45 -6.38
N LEU A 235 -4.72 12.59 -7.35
CA LEU A 235 -5.51 12.93 -8.53
C LEU A 235 -6.97 12.57 -8.31
N ASP A 236 -7.21 11.44 -7.63
CA ASP A 236 -8.55 10.94 -7.30
C ASP A 236 -8.50 10.06 -6.06
N THR A 237 -9.55 10.06 -5.25
CA THR A 237 -9.72 9.16 -4.12
C THR A 237 -11.20 8.85 -3.94
N GLY A 238 -11.54 7.58 -3.81
CA GLY A 238 -12.93 7.17 -3.64
C GLY A 238 -13.08 5.79 -3.01
N VAL A 239 -14.18 5.64 -2.29
CA VAL A 239 -14.61 4.33 -1.76
C VAL A 239 -15.52 3.68 -2.79
N ILE A 240 -15.22 2.44 -3.17
CA ILE A 240 -16.11 1.65 -4.03
C ILE A 240 -17.28 1.16 -3.19
N ASP A 241 -18.51 1.53 -3.59
CA ASP A 241 -19.71 1.21 -2.81
C ASP A 241 -20.19 -0.22 -3.07
N ASP A 242 -19.37 -1.21 -2.70
CA ASP A 242 -19.80 -2.59 -2.56
C ASP A 242 -19.98 -2.92 -1.07
N ARG A 243 -21.12 -3.48 -0.73
CA ARG A 243 -21.54 -3.79 0.66
C ARG A 243 -21.69 -5.28 0.90
N LEU A 244 -21.37 -6.08 -0.10
CA LEU A 244 -21.68 -7.49 -0.10
C LEU A 244 -20.41 -8.36 -0.01
N ALA A 245 -19.34 -7.98 -0.70
CA ALA A 245 -18.17 -8.82 -0.85
C ALA A 245 -17.28 -8.89 0.40
N SER A 246 -17.35 -7.89 1.28
CA SER A 246 -16.67 -7.83 2.58
C SER A 246 -17.44 -6.93 3.54
N ASP A 247 -17.14 -6.96 4.83
CA ASP A 247 -17.62 -5.98 5.82
C ASP A 247 -16.87 -4.64 5.73
N HIS A 248 -15.78 -4.57 4.96
CA HIS A 248 -15.10 -3.36 4.53
C HIS A 248 -15.43 -3.01 3.08
N ARG A 249 -15.18 -1.74 2.70
CA ARG A 249 -15.29 -1.27 1.32
C ARG A 249 -13.93 -0.94 0.75
N PRO A 250 -13.63 -1.33 -0.50
CA PRO A 250 -12.36 -0.99 -1.10
C PRO A 250 -12.18 0.51 -1.21
N LEU A 251 -10.99 1.01 -0.85
CA LEU A 251 -10.57 2.39 -1.07
C LEU A 251 -9.61 2.43 -2.26
N LEU A 252 -9.98 3.19 -3.30
CA LEU A 252 -9.14 3.46 -4.47
C LEU A 252 -8.55 4.85 -4.36
N ALA A 253 -7.24 4.97 -4.60
CA ALA A 253 -6.53 6.22 -4.74
C ALA A 253 -5.74 6.25 -6.04
N VAL A 254 -5.80 7.36 -6.77
CA VAL A 254 -4.94 7.65 -7.92
C VAL A 254 -3.95 8.71 -7.52
N LEU A 255 -2.69 8.34 -7.51
CA LEU A 255 -1.57 9.16 -7.06
C LEU A 255 -0.68 9.56 -8.22
N GLU A 256 -0.18 10.77 -8.20
CA GLU A 256 0.88 11.23 -9.11
C GLU A 256 2.13 11.58 -8.30
N TRP A 257 3.24 10.98 -8.69
CA TRP A 257 4.56 11.26 -8.13
C TRP A 257 5.37 12.13 -9.08
N THR A 258 5.94 13.20 -8.55
CA THR A 258 6.87 14.10 -9.26
C THR A 258 8.04 14.37 -8.33
N PRO A 259 9.24 13.85 -8.64
CA PRO A 259 10.39 14.08 -7.77
C PRO A 259 10.74 15.55 -7.69
N SER A 260 10.99 16.05 -6.48
CA SER A 260 11.53 17.41 -6.31
C SER A 260 12.94 17.50 -6.90
N ALA A 261 13.23 18.62 -7.54
CA ALA A 261 14.50 18.87 -8.25
C ALA A 261 15.74 18.96 -7.32
N THR A 262 15.54 18.80 -6.01
CA THR A 262 16.56 19.01 -4.96
C THR A 262 17.15 17.73 -4.37
N ARG A 263 16.94 16.56 -4.98
CA ARG A 263 17.54 15.28 -4.55
C ARG A 263 18.54 14.72 -5.54
#